data_f2ce65b2e8283c8ec1566e1cea4a5872
#
_entry.id   f2ce65b2e8283c8ec1566e1cea4a5872
#
_cell.length_a   1.000
_cell.length_b   1.000
_cell.length_c   1.000
_cell.angle_alpha   90.00
_cell.angle_beta   90.00
_cell.angle_gamma   90.00
#
_symmetry.space_group_name_H-M   'P 1'
#
loop_
_entity.id
_entity.type
_entity.pdbx_description
1 polymer ?
#
loop_
_entity_poly.entity_id
_entity_poly.type
_entity_poly.pdbx_seq_one_letter_code
_entity_poly.pdbx_strand_id
1 'polypeptide(L)'
;QQLVNKSEIHDLEPHIKPIYHAGVYYPYARHARNPKKILLKLFDLFLKKGGKFNKENIKDINFNEEKPIFKTENQSFIFDKAVIACGAFSKKLTDNFGENIPLDTERGYHVHFKNCDHLLSRPVIFSNRGFGITPMEQGLRVVGTVEFGGLNNPLSKSRVKNLINNAKYMLGDLPEHEDEWLGF
;
A
#
# COMPACT_ATOMS: atom_id res chain seq x y z
N GLN A 1 2.10 13.52 -20.83
CA GLN A 1 0.77 12.96 -21.04
C GLN A 1 0.50 12.82 -22.52
N GLN A 2 -0.12 11.73 -22.93
CA GLN A 2 -0.57 11.47 -24.29
C GLN A 2 -2.00 10.96 -24.23
N LEU A 3 -2.90 11.57 -24.99
CA LEU A 3 -4.23 11.00 -25.17
C LEU A 3 -4.10 9.81 -26.12
N VAL A 4 -4.77 8.72 -25.78
CA VAL A 4 -4.78 7.49 -26.58
C VAL A 4 -6.21 7.06 -26.86
N ASN A 5 -6.46 6.63 -28.08
CA ASN A 5 -7.73 6.13 -28.52
C ASN A 5 -7.86 4.61 -28.27
N LYS A 6 -8.99 4.01 -28.64
CA LYS A 6 -9.29 2.59 -28.41
C LYS A 6 -8.25 1.64 -29.02
N SER A 7 -7.77 1.90 -30.24
CA SER A 7 -6.75 1.08 -30.89
C SER A 7 -5.43 1.16 -30.17
N GLU A 8 -5.00 2.37 -29.85
CA GLU A 8 -3.75 2.63 -29.12
C GLU A 8 -3.76 2.03 -27.70
N ILE A 9 -4.92 2.01 -27.02
CA ILE A 9 -5.08 1.30 -25.74
C ILE A 9 -4.84 -0.20 -25.95
N HIS A 10 -5.41 -0.79 -26.99
CA HIS A 10 -5.21 -2.21 -27.28
C HIS A 10 -3.77 -2.54 -27.67
N ASP A 11 -3.10 -1.67 -28.43
CA ASP A 11 -1.68 -1.84 -28.77
C ASP A 11 -0.77 -1.75 -27.53
N LEU A 12 -1.12 -0.89 -26.57
CA LEU A 12 -0.39 -0.73 -25.32
C LEU A 12 -0.62 -1.88 -24.34
N GLU A 13 -1.86 -2.37 -24.24
CA GLU A 13 -2.31 -3.39 -23.27
C GLU A 13 -3.34 -4.33 -23.93
N PRO A 14 -2.88 -5.33 -24.71
CA PRO A 14 -3.74 -6.19 -25.52
C PRO A 14 -4.76 -7.03 -24.74
N HIS A 15 -4.47 -7.30 -23.47
CA HIS A 15 -5.33 -8.13 -22.62
C HIS A 15 -6.49 -7.35 -21.96
N ILE A 16 -6.47 -6.01 -22.05
CA ILE A 16 -7.62 -5.21 -21.61
C ILE A 16 -8.76 -5.39 -22.60
N LYS A 17 -9.95 -5.75 -22.11
CA LYS A 17 -11.14 -5.84 -22.96
C LYS A 17 -11.40 -4.51 -23.68
N PRO A 18 -11.81 -4.52 -24.97
CA PRO A 18 -11.94 -3.32 -25.80
C PRO A 18 -13.20 -2.50 -25.49
N ILE A 19 -13.44 -2.23 -24.21
CA ILE A 19 -14.59 -1.50 -23.67
C ILE A 19 -14.33 -0.02 -23.42
N TYR A 20 -13.08 0.41 -23.55
CA TYR A 20 -12.67 1.81 -23.39
C TYR A 20 -12.44 2.48 -24.75
N HIS A 21 -12.85 3.74 -24.84
CA HIS A 21 -12.75 4.52 -26.09
C HIS A 21 -11.56 5.48 -26.08
N ALA A 22 -11.10 5.89 -24.90
CA ALA A 22 -9.98 6.81 -24.74
C ALA A 22 -9.28 6.56 -23.41
N GLY A 23 -8.02 6.97 -23.34
CA GLY A 23 -7.20 6.92 -22.14
C GLY A 23 -6.15 8.02 -22.13
N VAL A 24 -5.43 8.12 -21.01
CA VAL A 24 -4.26 8.98 -20.87
C VAL A 24 -3.05 8.10 -20.57
N TYR A 25 -2.08 8.15 -21.45
CA TYR A 25 -0.82 7.44 -21.32
C TYR A 25 0.27 8.34 -20.74
N TYR A 26 1.03 7.81 -19.79
CA TYR A 26 2.15 8.47 -19.14
C TYR A 26 3.45 7.72 -19.44
N PRO A 27 4.16 8.04 -20.55
CA PRO A 27 5.29 7.23 -21.03
C PRO A 27 6.48 7.17 -20.08
N TYR A 28 6.62 8.16 -19.19
CA TYR A 28 7.70 8.24 -18.21
C TYR A 28 7.31 7.76 -16.81
N ALA A 29 6.06 7.37 -16.59
CA ALA A 29 5.65 6.80 -15.30
C ALA A 29 6.37 5.49 -15.04
N ARG A 30 6.69 5.23 -13.79
CA ARG A 30 7.35 4.01 -13.33
C ARG A 30 6.67 3.52 -12.06
N HIS A 31 6.80 2.24 -11.80
CA HIS A 31 6.28 1.64 -10.57
C HIS A 31 7.28 0.65 -9.97
N ALA A 32 7.16 0.40 -8.68
CA ALA A 32 7.93 -0.62 -8.00
C ALA A 32 7.25 -1.98 -8.13
N ARG A 33 7.88 -2.91 -8.84
CA ARG A 33 7.34 -4.28 -8.98
C ARG A 33 7.37 -5.09 -7.67
N ASN A 34 8.24 -4.70 -6.72
CA ASN A 34 8.31 -5.33 -5.40
C ASN A 34 8.74 -4.31 -4.33
N PRO A 35 7.78 -3.55 -3.73
CA PRO A 35 8.10 -2.58 -2.69
C PRO A 35 8.76 -3.21 -1.45
N LYS A 36 8.39 -4.45 -1.11
CA LYS A 36 8.99 -5.17 0.02
C LYS A 36 10.49 -5.40 -0.18
N LYS A 37 10.94 -5.75 -1.39
CA LYS A 37 12.38 -5.89 -1.69
C LYS A 37 13.14 -4.57 -1.50
N ILE A 38 12.53 -3.45 -1.89
CA ILE A 38 13.13 -2.13 -1.68
C ILE A 38 13.32 -1.88 -0.19
N LEU A 39 12.26 -2.10 0.61
CA LEU A 39 12.32 -1.92 2.06
C LEU A 39 13.40 -2.81 2.70
N LEU A 40 13.45 -4.10 2.33
CA LEU A 40 14.44 -5.03 2.85
C LEU A 40 15.88 -4.60 2.51
N LYS A 41 16.12 -4.10 1.29
CA LYS A 41 17.44 -3.57 0.90
C LYS A 41 17.84 -2.32 1.68
N LEU A 42 16.89 -1.43 1.93
CA LEU A 42 17.12 -0.26 2.79
C LEU A 42 17.41 -0.67 4.23
N PHE A 43 16.70 -1.66 4.74
CA PHE A 43 16.93 -2.21 6.06
C PHE A 43 18.31 -2.88 6.19
N ASP A 44 18.72 -3.68 5.20
CA ASP A 44 20.07 -4.26 5.13
C ASP A 44 21.15 -3.18 5.13
N LEU A 45 20.93 -2.10 4.38
CA LEU A 45 21.86 -0.95 4.34
C LEU A 45 21.94 -0.24 5.70
N PHE A 46 20.80 -0.06 6.39
CA PHE A 46 20.72 0.50 7.72
C PHE A 46 21.59 -0.32 8.71
N LEU A 47 21.43 -1.64 8.71
CA LEU A 47 22.21 -2.52 9.58
C LEU A 47 23.70 -2.47 9.26
N LYS A 48 24.07 -2.48 7.96
CA LYS A 48 25.48 -2.36 7.51
C LYS A 48 26.13 -1.04 7.93
N LYS A 49 25.34 0.03 8.08
CA LYS A 49 25.80 1.33 8.58
C LYS A 49 25.86 1.43 10.11
N GLY A 50 25.68 0.32 10.82
CA GLY A 50 25.72 0.25 12.28
C GLY A 50 24.38 0.53 12.97
N GLY A 51 23.30 0.61 12.21
CA GLY A 51 21.96 0.72 12.79
C GLY A 51 21.59 -0.52 13.61
N LYS A 52 20.83 -0.32 14.68
CA LYS A 52 20.34 -1.40 15.56
C LYS A 52 18.82 -1.51 15.41
N PHE A 53 18.30 -2.71 15.36
CA PHE A 53 16.88 -2.98 15.30
C PHE A 53 16.44 -3.78 16.52
N ASN A 54 15.52 -3.19 17.29
CA ASN A 54 14.85 -3.85 18.40
C ASN A 54 13.39 -4.09 18.02
N LYS A 55 12.97 -5.36 17.95
CA LYS A 55 11.58 -5.71 17.68
C LYS A 55 10.79 -5.66 18.99
N GLU A 56 10.40 -4.45 19.39
CA GLU A 56 9.68 -4.19 20.62
C GLU A 56 8.40 -3.40 20.36
N ASN A 57 7.40 -3.62 21.20
CA ASN A 57 6.16 -2.86 21.15
C ASN A 57 6.28 -1.67 22.13
N ILE A 58 6.33 -0.46 21.60
CA ILE A 58 6.35 0.75 22.40
C ILE A 58 4.95 0.98 22.99
N LYS A 59 4.87 0.99 24.29
CA LYS A 59 3.62 1.21 25.04
C LYS A 59 3.39 2.68 25.37
N ASP A 60 4.49 3.40 25.65
CA ASP A 60 4.44 4.77 26.10
C ASP A 60 5.71 5.53 25.72
N ILE A 61 5.57 6.84 25.58
CA ILE A 61 6.67 7.76 25.33
C ILE A 61 6.56 8.88 26.36
N ASN A 62 7.62 9.06 27.14
CA ASN A 62 7.75 10.14 28.10
C ASN A 62 9.00 10.97 27.82
N PHE A 63 9.19 12.05 28.55
CA PHE A 63 10.37 12.88 28.44
C PHE A 63 11.01 13.04 29.83
N ASN A 64 12.32 12.95 29.86
CA ASN A 64 13.14 13.42 31.01
C ASN A 64 13.98 14.57 30.49
N GLU A 65 13.71 15.76 31.02
CA GLU A 65 14.21 17.01 30.44
C GLU A 65 13.78 17.10 28.95
N GLU A 66 14.74 17.11 28.04
CA GLU A 66 14.44 17.12 26.57
C GLU A 66 14.64 15.74 25.91
N LYS A 67 15.00 14.70 26.68
CA LYS A 67 15.31 13.37 26.13
C LYS A 67 14.08 12.47 26.11
N PRO A 68 13.72 11.91 24.95
CA PRO A 68 12.61 10.97 24.85
C PRO A 68 12.95 9.62 25.48
N ILE A 69 12.02 9.11 26.28
CA ILE A 69 12.05 7.80 26.93
C ILE A 69 10.97 6.91 26.34
N PHE A 70 11.38 5.86 25.68
CA PHE A 70 10.46 4.85 25.12
C PHE A 70 10.31 3.70 26.09
N LYS A 71 9.08 3.41 26.50
CA LYS A 71 8.75 2.28 27.38
C LYS A 71 8.16 1.12 26.59
N THR A 72 8.70 -0.06 26.81
CA THR A 72 8.14 -1.35 26.39
C THR A 72 7.55 -2.07 27.60
N GLU A 73 7.14 -3.33 27.44
CA GLU A 73 6.68 -4.14 28.58
C GLU A 73 7.81 -4.44 29.59
N ASN A 74 9.04 -4.60 29.09
CA ASN A 74 10.15 -5.14 29.87
C ASN A 74 11.24 -4.13 30.21
N GLN A 75 11.34 -3.03 29.47
CA GLN A 75 12.46 -2.10 29.61
C GLN A 75 12.11 -0.70 29.09
N SER A 76 13.02 0.24 29.35
CA SER A 76 12.94 1.61 28.83
C SER A 76 14.22 1.96 28.08
N PHE A 77 14.07 2.74 27.03
CA PHE A 77 15.17 3.24 26.23
C PHE A 77 15.17 4.77 26.24
N ILE A 78 16.32 5.36 26.42
CA ILE A 78 16.52 6.81 26.40
C ILE A 78 17.36 7.14 25.17
N PHE A 79 16.95 8.16 24.42
CA PHE A 79 17.67 8.65 23.25
C PHE A 79 17.84 10.16 23.29
N ASP A 80 18.77 10.69 22.52
CA ASP A 80 18.94 12.15 22.39
C ASP A 80 17.84 12.74 21.48
N LYS A 81 17.40 11.99 20.48
CA LYS A 81 16.31 12.38 19.56
C LYS A 81 15.52 11.14 19.15
N ALA A 82 14.27 11.36 18.78
CA ALA A 82 13.39 10.31 18.31
C ALA A 82 12.56 10.76 17.10
N VAL A 83 12.14 9.78 16.29
CA VAL A 83 11.20 9.98 15.19
C VAL A 83 10.07 8.97 15.34
N ILE A 84 8.83 9.46 15.44
CA ILE A 84 7.65 8.62 15.41
C ILE A 84 7.24 8.44 13.93
N ALA A 85 7.41 7.24 13.42
CA ALA A 85 7.13 6.90 12.03
C ALA A 85 6.20 5.67 11.94
N CYS A 86 5.13 5.65 12.76
CA CYS A 86 4.23 4.52 12.95
C CYS A 86 2.97 4.59 12.05
N GLY A 87 2.98 5.42 10.99
CA GLY A 87 1.83 5.58 10.08
C GLY A 87 0.56 5.96 10.85
N ALA A 88 -0.54 5.29 10.57
CA ALA A 88 -1.83 5.54 11.21
C ALA A 88 -1.84 5.30 12.74
N PHE A 89 -0.86 4.58 13.28
CA PHE A 89 -0.72 4.34 14.72
C PHE A 89 0.03 5.45 15.46
N SER A 90 0.60 6.43 14.76
CA SER A 90 1.40 7.51 15.37
C SER A 90 0.58 8.34 16.35
N LYS A 91 -0.69 8.64 16.01
CA LYS A 91 -1.58 9.42 16.86
C LYS A 91 -1.68 8.87 18.28
N LYS A 92 -1.83 7.56 18.44
CA LYS A 92 -1.92 6.93 19.77
C LYS A 92 -0.68 7.18 20.62
N LEU A 93 0.50 7.27 20.02
CA LEU A 93 1.74 7.54 20.74
C LEU A 93 1.88 9.02 21.08
N THR A 94 1.50 9.92 20.18
CA THR A 94 1.60 11.37 20.43
C THR A 94 0.59 11.85 21.45
N ASP A 95 -0.61 11.28 21.50
CA ASP A 95 -1.62 11.59 22.51
C ASP A 95 -1.08 11.34 23.95
N ASN A 96 -0.16 10.38 24.15
CA ASN A 96 0.40 10.04 25.46
C ASN A 96 1.23 11.16 26.08
N PHE A 97 1.80 12.06 25.28
CA PHE A 97 2.55 13.22 25.79
C PHE A 97 1.90 14.57 25.45
N GLY A 98 0.59 14.54 25.14
CA GLY A 98 -0.21 15.74 25.01
C GLY A 98 -0.22 16.39 23.62
N GLU A 99 0.44 15.77 22.64
CA GLU A 99 0.46 16.25 21.26
C GLU A 99 -0.69 15.63 20.44
N ASN A 100 -1.71 16.42 20.20
CA ASN A 100 -2.87 15.99 19.43
C ASN A 100 -2.68 16.27 17.94
N ILE A 101 -2.35 15.24 17.15
CA ILE A 101 -2.29 15.33 15.68
C ILE A 101 -3.62 14.90 15.06
N PRO A 102 -4.18 15.68 14.10
CA PRO A 102 -5.45 15.36 13.45
C PRO A 102 -5.24 14.24 12.39
N LEU A 103 -4.82 13.07 12.85
CA LEU A 103 -4.57 11.90 12.00
C LEU A 103 -5.71 10.91 12.12
N ASP A 104 -6.28 10.51 11.00
CA ASP A 104 -7.21 9.40 10.86
C ASP A 104 -6.71 8.46 9.76
N THR A 105 -7.36 7.32 9.55
CA THR A 105 -6.94 6.33 8.58
C THR A 105 -7.94 6.19 7.44
N GLU A 106 -7.42 6.26 6.22
CA GLU A 106 -8.09 5.82 5.00
C GLU A 106 -7.68 4.38 4.70
N ARG A 107 -8.55 3.43 5.01
CA ARG A 107 -8.28 2.01 4.84
C ARG A 107 -8.35 1.63 3.36
N GLY A 108 -7.22 1.26 2.76
CA GLY A 108 -7.11 0.84 1.37
C GLY A 108 -7.13 -0.69 1.23
N TYR A 109 -7.73 -1.17 0.15
CA TYR A 109 -7.86 -2.60 -0.13
C TYR A 109 -7.06 -3.04 -1.34
N HIS A 110 -6.48 -4.23 -1.28
CA HIS A 110 -6.05 -4.91 -2.50
C HIS A 110 -6.28 -6.43 -2.46
N VAL A 111 -6.37 -7.00 -3.65
CA VAL A 111 -6.32 -8.44 -3.89
C VAL A 111 -5.17 -8.77 -4.82
N HIS A 112 -4.63 -9.96 -4.72
CA HIS A 112 -3.50 -10.41 -5.51
C HIS A 112 -3.84 -11.68 -6.29
N PHE A 113 -3.55 -11.66 -7.62
CA PHE A 113 -3.68 -12.80 -8.52
C PHE A 113 -2.29 -13.25 -8.94
N LYS A 114 -1.85 -14.42 -8.47
CA LYS A 114 -0.52 -14.94 -8.82
C LYS A 114 -0.40 -15.34 -10.29
N ASN A 115 0.83 -15.33 -10.78
CA ASN A 115 1.21 -15.77 -12.12
C ASN A 115 0.43 -15.09 -13.27
N CYS A 116 -0.13 -13.91 -13.01
CA CYS A 116 -0.91 -13.12 -13.98
C CYS A 116 -0.20 -11.82 -14.40
N ASP A 117 1.04 -11.59 -13.98
CA ASP A 117 1.79 -10.35 -14.28
C ASP A 117 2.01 -10.14 -15.78
N HIS A 118 1.98 -11.20 -16.59
CA HIS A 118 2.08 -11.15 -18.05
C HIS A 118 0.85 -10.51 -18.73
N LEU A 119 -0.29 -10.40 -18.05
CA LEU A 119 -1.52 -9.81 -18.60
C LEU A 119 -1.45 -8.29 -18.74
N LEU A 120 -0.56 -7.61 -18.02
CA LEU A 120 -0.35 -6.17 -18.15
C LEU A 120 1.14 -5.85 -18.19
N SER A 121 1.53 -4.89 -19.02
CA SER A 121 2.90 -4.43 -19.11
C SER A 121 3.21 -3.25 -18.16
N ARG A 122 2.17 -2.58 -17.67
CA ARG A 122 2.24 -1.38 -16.81
C ARG A 122 1.04 -1.25 -15.88
N PRO A 123 1.11 -0.39 -14.85
CA PRO A 123 -0.07 -0.05 -14.04
C PRO A 123 -1.13 0.63 -14.89
N VAL A 124 -2.39 0.20 -14.71
CA VAL A 124 -3.56 0.79 -15.37
C VAL A 124 -4.57 1.19 -14.31
N ILE A 125 -5.04 2.45 -14.37
CA ILE A 125 -6.08 2.99 -13.49
C ILE A 125 -7.38 3.12 -14.30
N PHE A 126 -8.45 2.56 -13.78
CA PHE A 126 -9.78 2.59 -14.35
C PHE A 126 -10.63 3.62 -13.59
N SER A 127 -10.50 4.88 -13.98
CA SER A 127 -11.05 6.04 -13.24
C SER A 127 -12.57 5.97 -13.07
N ASN A 128 -13.30 5.47 -14.07
CA ASN A 128 -14.75 5.35 -14.02
C ASN A 128 -15.27 4.30 -13.03
N ARG A 129 -14.39 3.40 -12.54
CA ARG A 129 -14.71 2.36 -11.56
C ARG A 129 -13.91 2.49 -10.27
N GLY A 130 -13.01 3.47 -10.18
CA GLY A 130 -12.26 3.76 -8.96
C GLY A 130 -11.29 2.66 -8.52
N PHE A 131 -10.64 1.95 -9.46
CA PHE A 131 -9.65 0.93 -9.12
C PHE A 131 -8.47 0.95 -10.09
N GLY A 132 -7.39 0.29 -9.70
CA GLY A 132 -6.20 0.11 -10.52
C GLY A 132 -5.69 -1.32 -10.48
N ILE A 133 -5.00 -1.73 -11.54
CA ILE A 133 -4.30 -3.01 -11.61
C ILE A 133 -2.83 -2.75 -11.93
N THR A 134 -1.94 -3.39 -11.18
CA THR A 134 -0.50 -3.20 -11.31
C THR A 134 0.18 -4.56 -11.47
N PRO A 135 0.99 -4.75 -12.53
CA PRO A 135 1.83 -5.94 -12.65
C PRO A 135 2.95 -5.89 -11.61
N MET A 136 2.91 -6.83 -10.68
CA MET A 136 3.92 -7.01 -9.65
C MET A 136 4.85 -8.17 -10.01
N GLU A 137 5.90 -8.40 -9.22
CA GLU A 137 6.88 -9.46 -9.49
C GLU A 137 6.27 -10.88 -9.48
N GLN A 138 5.17 -11.08 -8.76
CA GLN A 138 4.55 -12.40 -8.57
C GLN A 138 3.13 -12.50 -9.14
N GLY A 139 2.66 -11.49 -9.88
CA GLY A 139 1.31 -11.49 -10.44
C GLY A 139 0.70 -10.10 -10.54
N LEU A 140 -0.61 -10.02 -10.57
CA LEU A 140 -1.36 -8.75 -10.61
C LEU A 140 -1.85 -8.35 -9.24
N ARG A 141 -1.63 -7.10 -8.86
CA ARG A 141 -2.25 -6.46 -7.70
C ARG A 141 -3.40 -5.58 -8.16
N VAL A 142 -4.58 -5.86 -7.70
CA VAL A 142 -5.78 -5.06 -7.92
C VAL A 142 -6.03 -4.22 -6.69
N VAL A 143 -6.03 -2.90 -6.82
CA VAL A 143 -6.20 -1.94 -5.73
C VAL A 143 -7.39 -1.04 -5.99
N GLY A 144 -8.04 -0.59 -4.95
CA GLY A 144 -9.12 0.39 -5.06
C GLY A 144 -10.00 0.33 -3.84
N THR A 145 -11.00 1.21 -3.84
CA THR A 145 -11.91 1.43 -2.72
C THR A 145 -11.18 1.81 -1.42
N VAL A 146 -11.65 2.85 -0.83
CA VAL A 146 -11.17 3.40 0.44
C VAL A 146 -12.34 3.45 1.40
N GLU A 147 -12.10 3.26 2.68
CA GLU A 147 -13.11 3.46 3.72
C GLU A 147 -12.53 4.14 4.96
N PHE A 148 -13.35 4.92 5.60
CA PHE A 148 -13.08 5.48 6.92
C PHE A 148 -13.67 4.50 7.96
N GLY A 149 -12.87 3.54 8.38
CA GLY A 149 -13.31 2.45 9.26
C GLY A 149 -12.50 2.31 10.55
N GLY A 150 -11.59 3.25 10.80
CA GLY A 150 -10.67 3.19 11.94
C GLY A 150 -9.73 1.99 11.87
N LEU A 151 -8.94 1.81 12.91
CA LEU A 151 -7.87 0.80 12.94
C LEU A 151 -8.34 -0.63 13.28
N ASN A 152 -9.51 -0.76 13.93
CA ASN A 152 -9.92 -2.03 14.56
C ASN A 152 -11.00 -2.81 13.80
N ASN A 153 -11.67 -2.18 12.83
CA ASN A 153 -12.73 -2.88 12.09
C ASN A 153 -12.15 -3.99 11.19
N PRO A 154 -12.84 -5.13 11.06
CA PRO A 154 -12.39 -6.20 10.18
C PRO A 154 -12.40 -5.77 8.71
N LEU A 155 -11.73 -6.55 7.87
CA LEU A 155 -11.72 -6.40 6.43
C LEU A 155 -13.13 -6.61 5.85
N SER A 156 -13.58 -5.71 4.98
CA SER A 156 -14.88 -5.79 4.31
C SER A 156 -14.84 -6.74 3.10
N LYS A 157 -15.48 -7.91 3.22
CA LYS A 157 -15.57 -8.90 2.14
C LYS A 157 -16.31 -8.38 0.91
N SER A 158 -17.25 -7.48 1.06
CA SER A 158 -17.96 -6.87 -0.08
C SER A 158 -17.04 -5.99 -0.93
N ARG A 159 -16.09 -5.26 -0.32
CA ARG A 159 -15.09 -4.46 -1.02
C ARG A 159 -14.09 -5.34 -1.76
N VAL A 160 -13.64 -6.41 -1.14
CA VAL A 160 -12.79 -7.43 -1.79
C VAL A 160 -13.49 -8.02 -3.01
N LYS A 161 -14.74 -8.48 -2.85
CA LYS A 161 -15.54 -9.02 -3.96
C LYS A 161 -15.71 -8.02 -5.11
N ASN A 162 -15.87 -6.74 -4.79
CA ASN A 162 -15.96 -5.68 -5.81
C ASN A 162 -14.66 -5.56 -6.62
N LEU A 163 -13.49 -5.59 -5.96
CA LEU A 163 -12.19 -5.55 -6.64
C LEU A 163 -12.01 -6.76 -7.57
N ILE A 164 -12.36 -7.97 -7.12
CA ILE A 164 -12.30 -9.19 -7.92
C ILE A 164 -13.20 -9.09 -9.15
N ASN A 165 -14.45 -8.65 -8.97
CA ASN A 165 -15.41 -8.50 -10.06
C ASN A 165 -14.93 -7.45 -11.07
N ASN A 166 -14.38 -6.34 -10.61
CA ASN A 166 -13.83 -5.30 -11.47
C ASN A 166 -12.63 -5.80 -12.28
N ALA A 167 -11.72 -6.55 -11.68
CA ALA A 167 -10.59 -7.14 -12.38
C ALA A 167 -11.04 -8.12 -13.47
N LYS A 168 -11.98 -9.03 -13.16
CA LYS A 168 -12.58 -9.97 -14.13
C LYS A 168 -13.37 -9.26 -15.24
N TYR A 169 -14.05 -8.16 -14.92
CA TYR A 169 -14.73 -7.35 -15.92
C TYR A 169 -13.76 -6.78 -16.95
N MET A 170 -12.56 -6.36 -16.51
CA MET A 170 -11.55 -5.71 -17.35
C MET A 170 -10.68 -6.68 -18.14
N LEU A 171 -10.24 -7.76 -17.51
CA LEU A 171 -9.25 -8.69 -18.06
C LEU A 171 -9.85 -10.03 -18.51
N GLY A 172 -11.10 -10.32 -18.14
CA GLY A 172 -11.71 -11.62 -18.41
C GLY A 172 -11.46 -12.61 -17.26
N ASP A 173 -11.29 -13.87 -17.62
CA ASP A 173 -11.10 -14.93 -16.65
C ASP A 173 -9.74 -14.79 -15.96
N LEU A 174 -9.78 -14.75 -14.64
CA LEU A 174 -8.63 -14.73 -13.75
C LEU A 174 -8.72 -15.94 -12.82
N PRO A 175 -7.59 -16.51 -12.40
CA PRO A 175 -7.59 -17.58 -11.41
C PRO A 175 -8.21 -17.11 -10.09
N GLU A 176 -8.26 -17.99 -9.09
CA GLU A 176 -8.60 -17.57 -7.75
C GLU A 176 -7.54 -16.61 -7.21
N HIS A 177 -8.01 -15.58 -6.49
CA HIS A 177 -7.10 -14.67 -5.80
C HIS A 177 -6.54 -15.36 -4.56
N GLU A 178 -5.31 -15.02 -4.19
CA GLU A 178 -4.65 -15.67 -3.06
C GLU A 178 -4.70 -14.82 -1.80
N ASP A 179 -4.39 -13.53 -1.92
CA ASP A 179 -4.26 -12.65 -0.79
C ASP A 179 -5.30 -11.52 -0.84
N GLU A 180 -5.94 -11.32 0.28
CA GLU A 180 -6.76 -10.15 0.58
C GLU A 180 -6.02 -9.28 1.59
N TRP A 181 -5.82 -8.01 1.29
CA TRP A 181 -5.06 -7.13 2.15
C TRP A 181 -5.82 -5.84 2.42
N LEU A 182 -5.67 -5.39 3.65
CA LEU A 182 -6.16 -4.14 4.16
C LEU A 182 -4.99 -3.32 4.70
N GLY A 183 -4.79 -2.12 4.18
CA GLY A 183 -3.79 -1.16 4.65
C GLY A 183 -4.43 0.05 5.33
N PHE A 184 -3.64 0.74 6.14
CA PHE A 184 -4.02 1.91 6.91
C PHE A 184 -3.23 3.13 6.48
#